data_ad352eb67deb237cb2200fecbd353e50
#
_entry.id   ad352eb67deb237cb2200fecbd353e50
#
_cell.length_a   1.000
_cell.length_b   1.000
_cell.length_c   1.000
_cell.angle_alpha   90.00
_cell.angle_beta   90.00
_cell.angle_gamma   90.00
#
_symmetry.space_group_name_H-M   'P 1'
#
loop_
_entity.id
_entity.type
_entity.pdbx_description
1 polymer ?
#
loop_
_entity_poly.entity_id
_entity_poly.type
_entity_poly.pdbx_seq_one_letter_code
_entity_poly.pdbx_strand_id
1 'polypeptide(L)'
;MTEAFPPAFVALMEQLLGSEASAFFDALHQPPVRALRLRDAARFFPEEDLLSPVPWSQDAWYVQPASALGTNPLHQAGAYYLQDASAMIPVAALAPQDGARVLDLCAAPGGKSVQLARMVPHGLLLANEINPSRAQVLSANVERMGLANCMVTCMPPDKLAACLPQAFDYVLVDAPCSGEGMFRKNPTARSMWSPEHVAGCARRQMDILRSAATLTAPGGRLAYSTCTFNTTENEGVVDTFLQEHPGWTPVPFALPGLPATPDGRLKLWPHRIAGEGQFVALLQKPEDVRPTYTPPLAPRADQAALRNAHILMKEIIAQGLRPDALLGTTAVVLPPACLPVDGLVLLRLGLHAVRQVGRSLRPDHALALSATPTIQIPVNEAEARAFLRGETLPVPLSLRGWTAPSLSGFALGWGKAVDGVLKNHVPTGLRVATQPVE
;
A
#
# COMPACT_ATOMS: atom_id res chain seq x y z
N MET A 1 2.05 -28.37 17.89
CA MET A 1 3.29 -28.06 18.63
C MET A 1 3.85 -26.77 18.04
N THR A 2 3.93 -25.70 18.81
CA THR A 2 4.59 -24.45 18.36
C THR A 2 6.07 -24.74 18.15
N GLU A 3 6.57 -24.60 16.92
CA GLU A 3 8.01 -24.73 16.65
C GLU A 3 8.81 -23.82 17.59
N ALA A 4 9.86 -24.35 18.18
CA ALA A 4 10.76 -23.59 19.05
C ALA A 4 11.47 -22.47 18.26
N PHE A 5 11.82 -21.38 18.91
CA PHE A 5 12.65 -20.34 18.29
C PHE A 5 14.07 -20.89 18.02
N PRO A 6 14.73 -20.42 16.93
CA PRO A 6 16.12 -20.79 16.68
C PRO A 6 17.03 -20.45 17.90
N PRO A 7 17.88 -21.35 18.35
CA PRO A 7 18.72 -21.11 19.56
C PRO A 7 19.59 -19.85 19.47
N ALA A 8 20.14 -19.57 18.27
CA ALA A 8 20.92 -18.35 18.04
C ALA A 8 20.08 -17.08 18.11
N PHE A 9 18.79 -17.13 17.72
CA PHE A 9 17.86 -16.00 17.90
C PHE A 9 17.57 -15.78 19.39
N VAL A 10 17.35 -16.85 20.16
CA VAL A 10 17.11 -16.75 21.61
C VAL A 10 18.30 -16.08 22.29
N ALA A 11 19.51 -16.56 22.03
CA ALA A 11 20.74 -15.99 22.61
C ALA A 11 20.94 -14.52 22.24
N LEU A 12 20.62 -14.15 20.97
CA LEU A 12 20.68 -12.76 20.50
C LEU A 12 19.69 -11.86 21.25
N MET A 13 18.46 -12.31 21.42
CA MET A 13 17.41 -11.51 22.11
C MET A 13 17.72 -11.41 23.62
N GLU A 14 18.23 -12.47 24.26
CA GLU A 14 18.69 -12.42 25.65
C GLU A 14 19.82 -11.39 25.84
N GLN A 15 20.77 -11.34 24.90
CA GLN A 15 21.84 -10.35 24.92
C GLN A 15 21.33 -8.92 24.74
N LEU A 16 20.37 -8.70 23.84
CA LEU A 16 19.82 -7.36 23.51
C LEU A 16 18.89 -6.82 24.59
N LEU A 17 18.08 -7.67 25.20
CA LEU A 17 17.00 -7.29 26.09
C LEU A 17 17.31 -7.52 27.59
N GLY A 18 18.29 -8.36 27.90
CA GLY A 18 18.64 -8.69 29.30
C GLY A 18 17.42 -9.19 30.08
N SER A 19 17.05 -8.49 31.13
CA SER A 19 15.91 -8.86 31.99
C SER A 19 14.55 -8.80 31.32
N GLU A 20 14.42 -8.13 30.17
CA GLU A 20 13.16 -8.04 29.43
C GLU A 20 12.95 -9.20 28.42
N ALA A 21 13.95 -10.06 28.22
CA ALA A 21 13.88 -11.14 27.24
C ALA A 21 12.71 -12.11 27.51
N SER A 22 12.43 -12.44 28.77
CA SER A 22 11.27 -13.28 29.12
C SER A 22 9.95 -12.66 28.65
N ALA A 23 9.71 -11.40 28.97
CA ALA A 23 8.49 -10.68 28.58
C ALA A 23 8.36 -10.57 27.05
N PHE A 24 9.48 -10.41 26.34
CA PHE A 24 9.50 -10.43 24.88
C PHE A 24 9.07 -11.78 24.30
N PHE A 25 9.62 -12.89 24.78
CA PHE A 25 9.23 -14.22 24.30
C PHE A 25 7.79 -14.56 24.68
N ASP A 26 7.33 -14.17 25.87
CA ASP A 26 5.93 -14.31 26.27
C ASP A 26 4.99 -13.56 25.30
N ALA A 27 5.36 -12.34 24.90
CA ALA A 27 4.60 -11.59 23.91
C ALA A 27 4.56 -12.26 22.53
N LEU A 28 5.63 -12.90 22.10
CA LEU A 28 5.70 -13.65 20.85
C LEU A 28 4.84 -14.94 20.85
N HIS A 29 4.48 -15.45 22.01
CA HIS A 29 3.56 -16.59 22.16
C HIS A 29 2.08 -16.17 22.19
N GLN A 30 1.78 -14.88 22.39
CA GLN A 30 0.40 -14.39 22.35
C GLN A 30 -0.16 -14.36 20.92
N PRO A 31 -1.49 -14.38 20.75
CA PRO A 31 -2.10 -14.15 19.44
C PRO A 31 -1.66 -12.83 18.82
N PRO A 32 -1.54 -12.75 17.47
CA PRO A 32 -1.12 -11.52 16.81
C PRO A 32 -2.13 -10.39 17.03
N VAL A 33 -1.62 -9.19 17.25
CA VAL A 33 -2.45 -7.98 17.33
C VAL A 33 -2.93 -7.61 15.94
N ARG A 34 -4.21 -7.26 15.82
CA ARG A 34 -4.85 -6.87 14.57
C ARG A 34 -5.25 -5.40 14.62
N ALA A 35 -5.06 -4.71 13.52
CA ALA A 35 -5.54 -3.34 13.36
C ALA A 35 -6.03 -3.11 11.92
N LEU A 36 -6.78 -2.04 11.71
CA LEU A 36 -7.21 -1.58 10.41
C LEU A 36 -7.04 -0.07 10.27
N ARG A 37 -7.04 0.41 9.02
CA ARG A 37 -7.21 1.83 8.69
C ARG A 37 -8.48 2.01 7.87
N LEU A 38 -9.34 2.92 8.31
CA LEU A 38 -10.59 3.26 7.64
C LEU A 38 -10.31 4.19 6.44
N ARG A 39 -11.03 3.96 5.34
CA ARG A 39 -10.99 4.87 4.19
C ARG A 39 -11.85 6.11 4.41
N ASP A 40 -13.03 5.92 4.98
CA ASP A 40 -14.01 6.97 5.24
C ASP A 40 -14.85 6.56 6.45
N ALA A 41 -14.50 7.04 7.64
CA ALA A 41 -15.18 6.71 8.88
C ALA A 41 -16.63 7.24 8.93
N ALA A 42 -16.97 8.28 8.14
CA ALA A 42 -18.33 8.80 8.08
C ALA A 42 -19.27 7.87 7.31
N ARG A 43 -18.74 7.08 6.36
CA ARG A 43 -19.52 6.10 5.59
C ARG A 43 -19.58 4.73 6.25
N PHE A 44 -18.52 4.33 6.93
CA PHE A 44 -18.42 3.02 7.55
C PHE A 44 -17.55 3.09 8.81
N PHE A 45 -18.15 2.71 9.93
CA PHE A 45 -17.48 2.61 11.22
C PHE A 45 -17.97 1.33 11.93
N PRO A 46 -17.18 0.23 11.92
CA PRO A 46 -17.58 -1.07 12.49
C PRO A 46 -17.38 -1.08 14.02
N GLU A 47 -18.18 -0.32 14.75
CA GLU A 47 -18.02 -0.05 16.19
C GLU A 47 -17.86 -1.33 17.02
N GLU A 48 -18.64 -2.38 16.71
CA GLU A 48 -18.59 -3.66 17.43
C GLU A 48 -17.29 -4.43 17.25
N ASP A 49 -16.57 -4.20 16.13
CA ASP A 49 -15.30 -4.84 15.83
C ASP A 49 -14.09 -4.07 16.35
N LEU A 50 -14.25 -2.78 16.71
CA LEU A 50 -13.15 -1.90 17.09
C LEU A 50 -12.92 -1.93 18.61
N LEU A 51 -11.66 -1.82 19.01
CA LEU A 51 -11.23 -1.75 20.41
C LEU A 51 -10.89 -0.30 20.79
N SER A 52 -9.77 0.19 20.31
CA SER A 52 -9.27 1.53 20.62
C SER A 52 -8.54 2.11 19.40
N PRO A 53 -8.43 3.44 19.29
CA PRO A 53 -7.63 4.05 18.24
C PRO A 53 -6.14 3.69 18.36
N VAL A 54 -5.47 3.60 17.22
CA VAL A 54 -4.01 3.49 17.17
C VAL A 54 -3.42 4.89 17.36
N PRO A 55 -2.61 5.15 18.42
CA PRO A 55 -2.25 6.53 18.79
C PRO A 55 -1.50 7.30 17.70
N TRP A 56 -0.72 6.62 16.87
CA TRP A 56 0.13 7.22 15.82
C TRP A 56 -0.49 7.23 14.41
N SER A 57 -1.79 6.93 14.30
CA SER A 57 -2.51 6.97 13.01
C SER A 57 -3.97 7.38 13.21
N GLN A 58 -4.36 8.55 12.69
CA GLN A 58 -5.67 9.14 12.93
C GLN A 58 -6.86 8.33 12.38
N ASP A 59 -6.62 7.50 11.35
CA ASP A 59 -7.63 6.69 10.68
C ASP A 59 -7.57 5.21 11.07
N ALA A 60 -6.80 4.87 12.12
CA ALA A 60 -6.50 3.49 12.48
C ALA A 60 -7.06 3.08 13.85
N TRP A 61 -7.47 1.81 13.94
CA TRP A 61 -8.07 1.22 15.10
C TRP A 61 -7.57 -0.21 15.31
N TYR A 62 -7.36 -0.57 16.57
CA TYR A 62 -7.19 -1.97 16.95
C TYR A 62 -8.51 -2.71 16.77
N VAL A 63 -8.42 -4.00 16.43
CA VAL A 63 -9.58 -4.82 16.04
C VAL A 63 -9.69 -6.04 16.92
N GLN A 64 -10.93 -6.42 17.25
CA GLN A 64 -11.25 -7.65 17.96
C GLN A 64 -10.59 -8.87 17.28
N PRO A 65 -9.94 -9.78 18.04
CA PRO A 65 -9.30 -10.97 17.47
C PRO A 65 -10.25 -11.85 16.64
N ALA A 66 -11.51 -11.98 17.10
CA ALA A 66 -12.54 -12.81 16.47
C ALA A 66 -13.25 -12.11 15.28
N SER A 67 -12.89 -10.86 14.96
CA SER A 67 -13.55 -10.10 13.90
C SER A 67 -13.44 -10.76 12.52
N ALA A 68 -14.55 -10.82 11.79
CA ALA A 68 -14.66 -11.35 10.43
C ALA A 68 -14.36 -10.30 9.33
N LEU A 69 -13.77 -9.16 9.68
CA LEU A 69 -13.50 -8.05 8.76
C LEU A 69 -12.70 -8.46 7.51
N GLY A 70 -11.84 -9.49 7.57
CA GLY A 70 -11.10 -9.98 6.41
C GLY A 70 -11.96 -10.58 5.30
N THR A 71 -13.14 -11.09 5.64
CA THR A 71 -14.11 -11.71 4.71
C THR A 71 -15.33 -10.85 4.41
N ASN A 72 -15.40 -9.66 5.00
CA ASN A 72 -16.51 -8.73 4.81
C ASN A 72 -16.47 -8.15 3.38
N PRO A 73 -17.62 -8.05 2.66
CA PRO A 73 -17.70 -7.40 1.34
C PRO A 73 -17.13 -5.99 1.29
N LEU A 74 -17.24 -5.23 2.37
CA LEU A 74 -16.67 -3.88 2.47
C LEU A 74 -15.14 -3.86 2.43
N HIS A 75 -14.46 -4.96 2.83
CA HIS A 75 -13.03 -5.11 2.61
C HIS A 75 -12.69 -5.12 1.11
N GLN A 76 -13.48 -5.84 0.30
CA GLN A 76 -13.31 -5.89 -1.15
C GLN A 76 -13.66 -4.55 -1.83
N ALA A 77 -14.62 -3.82 -1.28
CA ALA A 77 -14.98 -2.46 -1.72
C ALA A 77 -13.98 -1.38 -1.29
N GLY A 78 -12.92 -1.75 -0.56
CA GLY A 78 -11.88 -0.82 -0.11
C GLY A 78 -12.34 0.17 0.97
N ALA A 79 -13.34 -0.18 1.78
CA ALA A 79 -13.79 0.65 2.90
C ALA A 79 -12.72 0.77 3.99
N TYR A 80 -11.84 -0.23 4.11
CA TYR A 80 -10.71 -0.25 5.04
C TYR A 80 -9.57 -1.14 4.52
N TYR A 81 -8.40 -0.98 5.14
CA TYR A 81 -7.21 -1.80 4.94
C TYR A 81 -6.80 -2.43 6.27
N LEU A 82 -6.67 -3.76 6.32
CA LEU A 82 -6.15 -4.48 7.49
C LEU A 82 -4.62 -4.36 7.51
N GLN A 83 -4.07 -3.81 8.58
CA GLN A 83 -2.64 -3.57 8.72
C GLN A 83 -2.21 -3.68 10.18
N ASP A 84 -1.04 -4.23 10.44
CA ASP A 84 -0.44 -4.19 11.76
C ASP A 84 -0.17 -2.75 12.21
N ALA A 85 -0.46 -2.43 13.47
CA ALA A 85 -0.32 -1.07 13.98
C ALA A 85 1.15 -0.59 13.94
N SER A 86 2.13 -1.48 14.25
CA SER A 86 3.54 -1.13 14.18
C SER A 86 4.01 -0.84 12.75
N ALA A 87 3.44 -1.53 11.75
CA ALA A 87 3.74 -1.30 10.34
C ALA A 87 3.25 0.04 9.79
N MET A 88 2.42 0.79 10.53
CA MET A 88 1.97 2.14 10.18
C MET A 88 2.99 3.23 10.55
N ILE A 89 3.90 2.93 11.48
CA ILE A 89 4.83 3.90 12.07
C ILE A 89 5.84 4.48 11.07
N PRO A 90 6.46 3.70 10.15
CA PRO A 90 7.40 4.27 9.19
C PRO A 90 6.80 5.40 8.34
N VAL A 91 5.52 5.25 7.96
CA VAL A 91 4.80 6.29 7.21
C VAL A 91 4.44 7.48 8.10
N ALA A 92 4.02 7.23 9.34
CA ALA A 92 3.75 8.29 10.31
C ALA A 92 5.02 9.12 10.64
N ALA A 93 6.19 8.46 10.73
CA ALA A 93 7.48 9.13 10.94
C ALA A 93 7.93 9.92 9.72
N LEU A 94 7.75 9.38 8.50
CA LEU A 94 8.11 10.05 7.25
C LEU A 94 7.25 11.30 7.01
N ALA A 95 5.96 11.24 7.35
CA ALA A 95 4.98 12.33 7.33
C ALA A 95 5.06 13.20 6.06
N PRO A 96 4.86 12.63 4.85
CA PRO A 96 4.97 13.39 3.62
C PRO A 96 3.89 14.48 3.54
N GLN A 97 4.28 15.65 3.00
CA GLN A 97 3.37 16.76 2.78
C GLN A 97 2.53 16.52 1.53
N ASP A 98 1.28 16.97 1.55
CA ASP A 98 0.43 16.90 0.37
C ASP A 98 1.03 17.67 -0.82
N GLY A 99 0.82 17.14 -2.02
CA GLY A 99 1.44 17.65 -3.25
C GLY A 99 2.83 17.09 -3.54
N ALA A 100 3.46 16.38 -2.59
CA ALA A 100 4.81 15.83 -2.76
C ALA A 100 4.85 14.61 -3.71
N ARG A 101 6.03 14.34 -4.25
CA ARG A 101 6.38 13.10 -4.93
C ARG A 101 6.96 12.12 -3.92
N VAL A 102 6.27 11.01 -3.73
CA VAL A 102 6.62 9.98 -2.73
C VAL A 102 6.96 8.67 -3.44
N LEU A 103 7.98 7.98 -2.97
CA LEU A 103 8.35 6.64 -3.40
C LEU A 103 8.20 5.66 -2.24
N ASP A 104 7.51 4.53 -2.49
CA ASP A 104 7.59 3.31 -1.69
C ASP A 104 8.38 2.27 -2.50
N LEU A 105 9.65 2.05 -2.12
CA LEU A 105 10.61 1.33 -2.97
C LEU A 105 10.48 -0.19 -2.89
N CYS A 106 9.94 -0.73 -1.78
CA CYS A 106 9.72 -2.17 -1.54
C CYS A 106 8.27 -2.39 -1.08
N ALA A 107 7.32 -2.03 -1.94
CA ALA A 107 5.98 -1.63 -1.56
C ALA A 107 5.00 -2.78 -1.23
N ALA A 108 5.18 -3.98 -1.81
CA ALA A 108 4.19 -5.05 -1.65
C ALA A 108 4.09 -5.58 -0.20
N PRO A 109 2.87 -5.86 0.28
CA PRO A 109 1.60 -5.94 -0.45
C PRO A 109 0.85 -4.61 -0.61
N GLY A 110 1.34 -3.46 -0.10
CA GLY A 110 0.75 -2.15 -0.34
C GLY A 110 0.16 -1.43 0.89
N GLY A 111 0.27 -1.97 2.09
CA GLY A 111 -0.28 -1.34 3.30
C GLY A 111 0.30 0.05 3.57
N LYS A 112 1.62 0.19 3.47
CA LYS A 112 2.33 1.48 3.61
C LYS A 112 2.06 2.38 2.39
N SER A 113 2.03 1.82 1.18
CA SER A 113 1.67 2.54 -0.04
C SER A 113 0.28 3.18 0.04
N VAL A 114 -0.72 2.45 0.51
CA VAL A 114 -2.08 2.97 0.73
C VAL A 114 -2.07 4.13 1.73
N GLN A 115 -1.29 4.04 2.80
CA GLN A 115 -1.15 5.10 3.79
C GLN A 115 -0.49 6.34 3.18
N LEU A 116 0.63 6.18 2.46
CA LEU A 116 1.35 7.25 1.78
C LEU A 116 0.47 7.97 0.74
N ALA A 117 -0.20 7.22 -0.15
CA ALA A 117 -1.03 7.81 -1.18
C ALA A 117 -2.16 8.68 -0.63
N ARG A 118 -2.72 8.31 0.53
CA ARG A 118 -3.77 9.09 1.20
C ARG A 118 -3.26 10.36 1.86
N MET A 119 -1.98 10.41 2.21
CA MET A 119 -1.37 11.63 2.77
C MET A 119 -1.03 12.66 1.68
N VAL A 120 -0.91 12.24 0.43
CA VAL A 120 -0.54 13.12 -0.70
C VAL A 120 -1.58 13.08 -1.82
N PRO A 121 -2.87 13.37 -1.57
CA PRO A 121 -3.93 13.26 -2.57
C PRO A 121 -3.71 14.15 -3.80
N HIS A 122 -3.02 15.28 -3.67
CA HIS A 122 -2.66 16.19 -4.75
C HIS A 122 -1.21 16.00 -5.25
N GLY A 123 -0.50 15.01 -4.72
CA GLY A 123 0.85 14.62 -5.11
C GLY A 123 0.87 13.33 -5.93
N LEU A 124 2.00 12.64 -5.85
CA LEU A 124 2.22 11.36 -6.51
C LEU A 124 2.79 10.35 -5.53
N LEU A 125 2.26 9.14 -5.51
CA LEU A 125 2.94 7.96 -5.01
C LEU A 125 3.42 7.09 -6.18
N LEU A 126 4.72 6.80 -6.23
CA LEU A 126 5.24 5.67 -7.00
C LEU A 126 5.50 4.51 -6.02
N ALA A 127 4.84 3.37 -6.26
CA ALA A 127 5.01 2.16 -5.48
C ALA A 127 5.73 1.10 -6.35
N ASN A 128 6.91 0.68 -5.91
CA ASN A 128 7.74 -0.28 -6.65
C ASN A 128 7.85 -1.62 -5.92
N GLU A 129 7.86 -2.71 -6.66
CA GLU A 129 8.12 -4.05 -6.13
C GLU A 129 8.88 -4.87 -7.19
N ILE A 130 10.00 -5.47 -6.80
CA ILE A 130 10.85 -6.23 -7.73
C ILE A 130 10.22 -7.57 -8.15
N ASN A 131 9.40 -8.17 -7.29
CA ASN A 131 8.78 -9.47 -7.56
C ASN A 131 7.46 -9.29 -8.34
N PRO A 132 7.32 -9.84 -9.57
CA PRO A 132 6.14 -9.62 -10.41
C PRO A 132 4.83 -10.07 -9.77
N SER A 133 4.78 -11.22 -9.09
CA SER A 133 3.56 -11.71 -8.44
C SER A 133 3.15 -10.83 -7.27
N ARG A 134 4.11 -10.36 -6.46
CA ARG A 134 3.84 -9.41 -5.38
C ARG A 134 3.44 -8.03 -5.92
N ALA A 135 4.02 -7.58 -7.04
CA ALA A 135 3.65 -6.33 -7.69
C ALA A 135 2.19 -6.36 -8.22
N GLN A 136 1.70 -7.52 -8.67
CA GLN A 136 0.28 -7.69 -9.02
C GLN A 136 -0.62 -7.54 -7.79
N VAL A 137 -0.25 -8.11 -6.64
CA VAL A 137 -0.99 -7.95 -5.37
C VAL A 137 -1.01 -6.48 -4.95
N LEU A 138 0.13 -5.78 -5.05
CA LEU A 138 0.24 -4.34 -4.79
C LEU A 138 -0.71 -3.55 -5.69
N SER A 139 -0.69 -3.79 -7.00
CA SER A 139 -1.56 -3.12 -7.98
C SER A 139 -3.05 -3.36 -7.67
N ALA A 140 -3.42 -4.59 -7.29
CA ALA A 140 -4.79 -4.92 -6.89
C ALA A 140 -5.22 -4.19 -5.61
N ASN A 141 -4.32 -4.03 -4.62
CA ASN A 141 -4.62 -3.28 -3.41
C ASN A 141 -4.73 -1.76 -3.67
N VAL A 142 -3.89 -1.20 -4.54
CA VAL A 142 -4.01 0.19 -5.01
C VAL A 142 -5.38 0.42 -5.65
N GLU A 143 -5.81 -0.50 -6.52
CA GLU A 143 -7.12 -0.46 -7.17
C GLU A 143 -8.25 -0.56 -6.16
N ARG A 144 -8.23 -1.59 -5.31
CA ARG A 144 -9.24 -1.86 -4.29
C ARG A 144 -9.46 -0.67 -3.35
N MET A 145 -8.38 0.02 -2.97
CA MET A 145 -8.45 1.21 -2.12
C MET A 145 -8.81 2.50 -2.86
N GLY A 146 -9.05 2.43 -4.17
CA GLY A 146 -9.48 3.55 -5.00
C GLY A 146 -8.46 4.67 -5.12
N LEU A 147 -7.16 4.35 -5.18
CA LEU A 147 -6.10 5.35 -5.26
C LEU A 147 -5.86 5.79 -6.69
N ALA A 148 -6.16 7.05 -7.00
CA ALA A 148 -5.99 7.63 -8.32
C ALA A 148 -4.61 8.29 -8.54
N ASN A 149 -3.93 8.67 -7.46
CA ASN A 149 -2.64 9.37 -7.46
C ASN A 149 -1.43 8.41 -7.38
N CYS A 150 -1.59 7.16 -7.81
CA CYS A 150 -0.57 6.13 -7.63
C CYS A 150 -0.08 5.58 -8.98
N MET A 151 1.25 5.44 -9.12
CA MET A 151 1.91 4.63 -10.14
C MET A 151 2.43 3.34 -9.50
N VAL A 152 2.35 2.21 -10.20
CA VAL A 152 2.94 0.93 -9.76
C VAL A 152 3.94 0.45 -10.79
N THR A 153 5.18 0.20 -10.34
CA THR A 153 6.28 -0.32 -11.15
C THR A 153 6.73 -1.70 -10.65
N CYS A 154 7.31 -2.49 -11.57
CA CYS A 154 7.94 -3.76 -11.24
C CYS A 154 9.39 -3.75 -11.74
N MET A 155 10.30 -3.20 -10.91
CA MET A 155 11.69 -2.97 -11.32
C MET A 155 12.67 -3.23 -10.18
N PRO A 156 13.91 -3.66 -10.49
CA PRO A 156 15.02 -3.58 -9.55
C PRO A 156 15.28 -2.14 -9.10
N PRO A 157 15.60 -1.88 -7.83
CA PRO A 157 15.85 -0.53 -7.30
C PRO A 157 16.91 0.26 -8.05
N ASP A 158 18.02 -0.37 -8.46
CA ASP A 158 19.10 0.23 -9.23
C ASP A 158 18.66 0.70 -10.63
N LYS A 159 17.79 -0.09 -11.29
CA LYS A 159 17.22 0.28 -12.60
C LYS A 159 16.22 1.43 -12.45
N LEU A 160 15.42 1.44 -11.40
CA LEU A 160 14.52 2.56 -11.12
C LEU A 160 15.32 3.83 -10.82
N ALA A 161 16.43 3.73 -10.07
CA ALA A 161 17.31 4.84 -9.74
C ALA A 161 17.98 5.45 -11.00
N ALA A 162 18.29 4.63 -11.99
CA ALA A 162 18.83 5.12 -13.26
C ALA A 162 17.78 5.89 -14.10
N CYS A 163 16.49 5.52 -13.99
CA CYS A 163 15.41 6.20 -14.71
C CYS A 163 14.97 7.52 -14.04
N LEU A 164 14.96 7.56 -12.71
CA LEU A 164 14.35 8.64 -11.92
C LEU A 164 15.29 9.19 -10.83
N PRO A 165 16.54 9.58 -11.15
CA PRO A 165 17.45 10.11 -10.13
C PRO A 165 16.88 11.38 -9.51
N GLN A 166 16.94 11.52 -8.19
CA GLN A 166 16.53 12.70 -7.42
C GLN A 166 15.07 13.14 -7.67
N ALA A 167 14.18 12.19 -7.97
CA ALA A 167 12.81 12.49 -8.38
C ALA A 167 11.84 12.66 -7.18
N PHE A 168 12.18 12.16 -5.99
CA PHE A 168 11.23 12.03 -4.90
C PHE A 168 11.60 12.88 -3.69
N ASP A 169 10.62 13.63 -3.18
CA ASP A 169 10.75 14.44 -1.96
C ASP A 169 10.79 13.55 -0.71
N TYR A 170 10.07 12.41 -0.75
CA TYR A 170 10.01 11.43 0.32
C TYR A 170 10.18 10.02 -0.23
N VAL A 171 11.05 9.26 0.40
CA VAL A 171 11.31 7.85 0.04
C VAL A 171 11.09 6.96 1.26
N LEU A 172 10.28 5.93 1.09
CA LEU A 172 10.14 4.85 2.06
C LEU A 172 10.87 3.60 1.54
N VAL A 173 11.71 3.03 2.39
CA VAL A 173 12.34 1.72 2.19
C VAL A 173 11.92 0.81 3.32
N ASP A 174 10.77 0.13 3.16
CA ASP A 174 10.40 -0.98 4.04
C ASP A 174 11.12 -2.23 3.53
N ALA A 175 12.32 -2.42 4.03
CA ALA A 175 13.30 -3.30 3.41
C ALA A 175 12.98 -4.79 3.63
N PRO A 176 13.23 -5.66 2.63
CA PRO A 176 13.20 -7.10 2.86
C PRO A 176 14.25 -7.47 3.94
N CYS A 177 13.81 -8.15 4.98
CA CYS A 177 14.60 -8.44 6.18
C CYS A 177 14.43 -9.88 6.65
N SER A 178 15.12 -10.28 7.71
CA SER A 178 15.02 -11.62 8.30
C SER A 178 13.67 -11.92 8.94
N GLY A 179 12.83 -10.89 9.17
CA GLY A 179 11.42 -11.03 9.53
C GLY A 179 11.17 -11.52 10.97
N GLU A 180 12.03 -11.19 11.92
CA GLU A 180 11.91 -11.61 13.33
C GLU A 180 10.59 -11.18 13.97
N GLY A 181 10.07 -9.98 13.63
CA GLY A 181 8.77 -9.50 14.05
C GLY A 181 7.58 -10.24 13.39
N MET A 182 7.85 -11.12 12.42
CA MET A 182 6.82 -11.94 11.77
C MET A 182 6.71 -13.36 12.37
N PHE A 183 7.55 -13.71 13.32
CA PHE A 183 7.61 -15.06 13.89
C PHE A 183 6.30 -15.53 14.52
N ARG A 184 5.50 -14.63 15.01
CA ARG A 184 4.17 -14.88 15.56
C ARG A 184 3.13 -15.22 14.47
N LYS A 185 3.30 -14.64 13.27
CA LYS A 185 2.36 -14.76 12.13
C LYS A 185 2.82 -15.75 11.07
N ASN A 186 4.11 -15.99 10.96
CA ASN A 186 4.71 -16.77 9.87
C ASN A 186 5.74 -17.78 10.40
N PRO A 187 5.34 -19.04 10.62
CA PRO A 187 6.26 -20.11 11.03
C PRO A 187 7.44 -20.30 10.05
N THR A 188 7.21 -20.11 8.74
CA THR A 188 8.28 -20.23 7.73
C THR A 188 9.41 -19.21 7.94
N ALA A 189 9.08 -17.98 8.35
CA ALA A 189 10.10 -16.97 8.67
C ALA A 189 11.00 -17.45 9.84
N ARG A 190 10.42 -18.14 10.81
CA ARG A 190 11.14 -18.72 11.95
C ARG A 190 12.11 -19.84 11.52
N SER A 191 11.66 -20.75 10.66
CA SER A 191 12.51 -21.87 10.19
C SER A 191 13.59 -21.44 9.20
N MET A 192 13.44 -20.34 8.49
CA MET A 192 14.44 -19.79 7.56
C MET A 192 15.47 -18.88 8.22
N TRP A 193 15.26 -18.48 9.46
CA TRP A 193 16.14 -17.54 10.14
C TRP A 193 17.47 -18.20 10.55
N SER A 194 18.58 -17.52 10.23
CA SER A 194 19.92 -17.85 10.70
C SER A 194 20.80 -16.58 10.72
N PRO A 195 21.93 -16.56 11.44
CA PRO A 195 22.88 -15.44 11.39
C PRO A 195 23.36 -15.11 9.96
N GLU A 196 23.55 -16.12 9.11
CA GLU A 196 23.95 -15.95 7.71
C GLU A 196 22.84 -15.32 6.88
N HIS A 197 21.57 -15.70 7.16
CA HIS A 197 20.41 -15.07 6.55
C HIS A 197 20.30 -13.59 6.92
N VAL A 198 20.46 -13.25 8.20
CA VAL A 198 20.51 -11.87 8.70
C VAL A 198 21.62 -11.07 7.99
N ALA A 199 22.84 -11.59 7.92
CA ALA A 199 23.94 -10.92 7.22
C ALA A 199 23.68 -10.76 5.70
N GLY A 200 22.99 -11.72 5.08
CA GLY A 200 22.56 -11.66 3.68
C GLY A 200 21.51 -10.56 3.45
N CYS A 201 20.56 -10.41 4.38
CA CYS A 201 19.57 -9.34 4.36
C CYS A 201 20.21 -7.97 4.52
N ALA A 202 21.13 -7.80 5.49
CA ALA A 202 21.81 -6.52 5.71
C ALA A 202 22.57 -6.05 4.45
N ARG A 203 23.28 -6.94 3.75
CA ARG A 203 23.94 -6.58 2.47
C ARG A 203 22.93 -6.10 1.41
N ARG A 204 21.81 -6.81 1.24
CA ARG A 204 20.77 -6.44 0.30
C ARG A 204 20.12 -5.09 0.66
N GLN A 205 19.94 -4.84 1.94
CA GLN A 205 19.38 -3.58 2.46
C GLN A 205 20.29 -2.41 2.13
N MET A 206 21.61 -2.57 2.24
CA MET A 206 22.57 -1.54 1.83
C MET A 206 22.49 -1.23 0.33
N ASP A 207 22.35 -2.24 -0.55
CA ASP A 207 22.22 -2.03 -1.99
C ASP A 207 20.92 -1.27 -2.33
N ILE A 208 19.82 -1.58 -1.62
CA ILE A 208 18.55 -0.88 -1.75
C ILE A 208 18.68 0.57 -1.26
N LEU A 209 19.34 0.82 -0.13
CA LEU A 209 19.54 2.17 0.41
C LEU A 209 20.41 3.04 -0.49
N ARG A 210 21.46 2.50 -1.13
CA ARG A 210 22.25 3.24 -2.13
C ARG A 210 21.40 3.69 -3.32
N SER A 211 20.49 2.80 -3.78
CA SER A 211 19.52 3.15 -4.83
C SER A 211 18.52 4.21 -4.34
N ALA A 212 18.04 4.09 -3.10
CA ALA A 212 17.12 5.05 -2.48
C ALA A 212 17.78 6.44 -2.33
N ALA A 213 19.06 6.50 -1.97
CA ALA A 213 19.81 7.76 -1.90
C ALA A 213 19.87 8.48 -3.25
N THR A 214 20.03 7.73 -4.35
CA THR A 214 20.00 8.27 -5.72
C THR A 214 18.61 8.78 -6.08
N LEU A 215 17.54 8.07 -5.70
CA LEU A 215 16.14 8.41 -5.98
C LEU A 215 15.64 9.62 -5.18
N THR A 216 16.18 9.85 -3.98
CA THR A 216 15.81 10.96 -3.10
C THR A 216 16.29 12.30 -3.65
N ALA A 217 15.40 13.29 -3.74
CA ALA A 217 15.72 14.65 -4.16
C ALA A 217 16.63 15.35 -3.11
N PRO A 218 17.40 16.36 -3.49
CA PRO A 218 18.08 17.25 -2.55
C PRO A 218 17.11 17.82 -1.52
N GLY A 219 17.49 17.82 -0.23
CA GLY A 219 16.64 18.19 0.89
C GLY A 219 15.47 17.22 1.17
N GLY A 220 15.36 16.14 0.42
CA GLY A 220 14.33 15.11 0.60
C GLY A 220 14.59 14.22 1.81
N ARG A 221 13.56 13.50 2.26
CA ARG A 221 13.61 12.59 3.41
C ARG A 221 13.50 11.14 2.99
N LEU A 222 14.21 10.27 3.72
CA LEU A 222 14.17 8.83 3.56
C LEU A 222 13.84 8.18 4.91
N ALA A 223 12.77 7.37 4.95
CA ALA A 223 12.51 6.47 6.04
C ALA A 223 12.97 5.05 5.67
N TYR A 224 13.91 4.53 6.42
CA TYR A 224 14.32 3.14 6.37
C TYR A 224 13.59 2.36 7.44
N SER A 225 13.00 1.22 7.12
CA SER A 225 12.31 0.38 8.09
C SER A 225 12.48 -1.10 7.82
N THR A 226 12.40 -1.90 8.90
CA THR A 226 12.38 -3.36 8.89
C THR A 226 11.40 -3.89 9.92
N CYS A 227 10.91 -5.11 9.73
CA CYS A 227 10.16 -5.84 10.75
C CYS A 227 11.07 -6.84 11.50
N THR A 228 12.29 -6.43 11.84
CA THR A 228 13.24 -7.25 12.59
C THR A 228 13.82 -6.50 13.81
N PHE A 229 14.47 -7.20 14.73
CA PHE A 229 14.95 -6.63 15.99
C PHE A 229 16.47 -6.54 16.09
N ASN A 230 17.20 -7.35 15.33
CA ASN A 230 18.66 -7.43 15.40
C ASN A 230 19.31 -6.11 14.98
N THR A 231 20.46 -5.81 15.57
CA THR A 231 21.22 -4.59 15.29
C THR A 231 21.92 -4.62 13.94
N THR A 232 22.21 -5.80 13.39
CA THR A 232 22.91 -5.98 12.11
C THR A 232 22.13 -5.40 10.96
N GLU A 233 20.81 -5.68 10.90
CA GLU A 233 19.91 -5.19 9.85
C GLU A 233 19.36 -3.79 10.16
N ASN A 234 19.37 -3.35 11.40
CA ASN A 234 18.79 -2.09 11.84
C ASN A 234 19.86 -1.00 11.97
N GLU A 235 20.40 -0.82 13.17
CA GLU A 235 21.37 0.24 13.45
C GLU A 235 22.63 0.09 12.59
N GLY A 236 23.13 -1.13 12.40
CA GLY A 236 24.34 -1.40 11.62
C GLY A 236 24.22 -0.99 10.15
N VAL A 237 23.06 -1.21 9.54
CA VAL A 237 22.78 -0.77 8.17
C VAL A 237 22.72 0.75 8.11
N VAL A 238 22.01 1.40 9.04
CA VAL A 238 21.90 2.86 9.08
C VAL A 238 23.26 3.52 9.32
N ASP A 239 24.07 2.99 10.25
CA ASP A 239 25.40 3.53 10.55
C ASP A 239 26.34 3.41 9.34
N THR A 240 26.32 2.26 8.67
CA THR A 240 27.10 2.04 7.44
C THR A 240 26.65 3.01 6.33
N PHE A 241 25.34 3.19 6.16
CA PHE A 241 24.80 4.13 5.17
C PHE A 241 25.26 5.57 5.45
N LEU A 242 25.20 6.03 6.70
CA LEU A 242 25.65 7.37 7.09
C LEU A 242 27.15 7.56 6.91
N GLN A 243 27.97 6.52 7.10
CA GLN A 243 29.42 6.54 6.83
C GLN A 243 29.70 6.67 5.33
N GLU A 244 28.96 5.97 4.47
CA GLU A 244 29.06 6.07 3.01
C GLU A 244 28.51 7.40 2.46
N HIS A 245 27.61 8.05 3.19
CA HIS A 245 26.92 9.28 2.77
C HIS A 245 27.01 10.38 3.85
N PRO A 246 28.21 10.96 4.08
CA PRO A 246 28.46 11.84 5.24
C PRO A 246 27.65 13.14 5.25
N GLY A 247 27.02 13.49 4.13
CA GLY A 247 26.11 14.65 4.08
C GLY A 247 24.69 14.37 4.55
N TRP A 248 24.32 13.11 4.75
CA TRP A 248 22.99 12.76 5.25
C TRP A 248 22.94 12.90 6.76
N THR A 249 21.80 13.34 7.29
CA THR A 249 21.58 13.55 8.73
C THR A 249 20.36 12.81 9.23
N PRO A 250 20.42 12.20 10.44
CA PRO A 250 19.23 11.70 11.11
C PRO A 250 18.26 12.84 11.43
N VAL A 251 16.96 12.58 11.28
CA VAL A 251 15.89 13.55 11.57
C VAL A 251 15.12 13.09 12.82
N PRO A 252 15.17 13.84 13.92
CA PRO A 252 14.34 13.56 15.09
C PRO A 252 12.86 13.60 14.74
N PHE A 253 12.08 12.71 15.36
CA PHE A 253 10.63 12.72 15.24
C PHE A 253 9.98 12.30 16.56
N ALA A 254 8.70 12.62 16.71
CA ALA A 254 7.89 12.22 17.85
C ALA A 254 6.50 11.78 17.34
N LEU A 255 6.01 10.67 17.86
CA LEU A 255 4.68 10.15 17.55
C LEU A 255 3.88 9.95 18.84
N PRO A 256 2.56 10.20 18.82
CA PRO A 256 1.73 10.03 20.02
C PRO A 256 1.85 8.61 20.58
N GLY A 257 2.03 8.49 21.90
CA GLY A 257 2.13 7.20 22.59
C GLY A 257 3.47 6.46 22.42
N LEU A 258 4.47 7.08 21.78
CA LEU A 258 5.80 6.48 21.56
C LEU A 258 6.91 7.37 22.14
N PRO A 259 8.08 6.81 22.49
CA PRO A 259 9.22 7.59 22.94
C PRO A 259 9.69 8.58 21.88
N ALA A 260 10.23 9.72 22.32
CA ALA A 260 10.92 10.66 21.43
C ALA A 260 12.19 10.03 20.84
N THR A 261 12.55 10.41 19.62
CA THR A 261 13.66 9.84 18.86
C THR A 261 14.68 10.95 18.53
N PRO A 262 15.51 11.38 19.47
CA PRO A 262 16.47 12.47 19.24
C PRO A 262 17.53 12.14 18.18
N ASP A 263 17.81 10.87 17.94
CA ASP A 263 18.72 10.33 16.94
C ASP A 263 18.02 9.87 15.65
N GLY A 264 16.71 10.17 15.51
CA GLY A 264 15.92 9.79 14.35
C GLY A 264 15.64 8.30 14.21
N ARG A 265 15.83 7.49 15.27
CA ARG A 265 15.67 6.02 15.25
C ARG A 265 14.66 5.57 16.28
N LEU A 266 13.83 4.61 15.91
CA LEU A 266 12.86 4.00 16.81
C LEU A 266 12.83 2.48 16.59
N LYS A 267 12.98 1.71 17.65
CA LYS A 267 12.79 0.27 17.66
C LYS A 267 11.63 -0.08 18.58
N LEU A 268 10.67 -0.79 18.02
CA LEU A 268 9.44 -1.19 18.70
C LEU A 268 9.45 -2.66 19.03
N TRP A 269 9.09 -2.98 20.24
CA TRP A 269 9.12 -4.31 20.79
C TRP A 269 7.70 -4.80 21.11
N PRO A 270 7.31 -6.04 20.77
CA PRO A 270 5.95 -6.54 20.95
C PRO A 270 5.50 -6.64 22.42
N HIS A 271 6.42 -6.66 23.38
CA HIS A 271 6.10 -6.63 24.81
C HIS A 271 5.92 -5.20 25.37
N ARG A 272 6.29 -4.16 24.59
CA ARG A 272 6.16 -2.75 25.02
C ARG A 272 5.02 -2.04 24.29
N ILE A 273 4.56 -2.55 23.14
CA ILE A 273 3.49 -1.97 22.35
C ILE A 273 2.52 -3.05 21.88
N ALA A 274 1.30 -2.64 21.57
CA ALA A 274 0.34 -3.50 20.86
C ALA A 274 0.65 -3.54 19.36
N GLY A 275 1.52 -4.45 18.94
CA GLY A 275 1.99 -4.64 17.56
C GLY A 275 3.01 -5.75 17.44
N GLU A 276 3.45 -6.03 16.19
CA GLU A 276 4.44 -7.11 15.92
C GLU A 276 5.89 -6.66 16.12
N GLY A 277 6.11 -5.37 16.22
CA GLY A 277 7.43 -4.75 16.25
C GLY A 277 7.86 -4.20 14.88
N GLN A 278 8.64 -3.15 14.92
CA GLN A 278 9.15 -2.44 13.76
C GLN A 278 10.39 -1.64 14.14
N PHE A 279 11.35 -1.53 13.24
CA PHE A 279 12.41 -0.54 13.30
C PHE A 279 12.15 0.54 12.26
N VAL A 280 12.44 1.79 12.59
CA VAL A 280 12.44 2.90 11.65
C VAL A 280 13.59 3.85 11.94
N ALA A 281 14.26 4.32 10.88
CA ALA A 281 15.20 5.43 10.91
C ALA A 281 14.80 6.47 9.88
N LEU A 282 14.72 7.73 10.30
CA LEU A 282 14.38 8.87 9.44
C LEU A 282 15.65 9.67 9.13
N LEU A 283 15.94 9.84 7.85
CA LEU A 283 17.14 10.48 7.35
C LEU A 283 16.78 11.61 6.38
N GLN A 284 17.60 12.63 6.31
CA GLN A 284 17.46 13.76 5.36
C GLN A 284 18.70 13.89 4.50
N LYS A 285 18.48 14.02 3.19
CA LYS A 285 19.51 14.31 2.21
C LYS A 285 19.91 15.78 2.28
N PRO A 286 21.21 16.14 2.08
CA PRO A 286 21.60 17.54 2.00
C PRO A 286 20.85 18.29 0.89
N GLU A 287 20.66 19.59 1.08
CA GLU A 287 20.11 20.46 0.05
C GLU A 287 21.13 20.69 -1.08
N ASP A 288 20.63 20.67 -2.30
CA ASP A 288 21.38 20.96 -3.53
C ASP A 288 20.39 21.38 -4.62
N VAL A 289 20.86 21.66 -5.83
CA VAL A 289 20.00 22.00 -6.97
C VAL A 289 19.14 20.80 -7.36
N ARG A 290 17.81 20.98 -7.32
CA ARG A 290 16.85 19.94 -7.72
C ARG A 290 16.73 19.85 -9.24
N PRO A 291 16.69 18.65 -9.82
CA PRO A 291 16.39 18.49 -11.24
C PRO A 291 14.93 18.86 -11.52
N THR A 292 14.68 19.43 -12.70
CA THR A 292 13.31 19.67 -13.17
C THR A 292 12.85 18.48 -14.00
N TYR A 293 11.77 17.83 -13.57
CA TYR A 293 11.13 16.75 -14.32
C TYR A 293 10.03 17.31 -15.21
N THR A 294 10.12 17.01 -16.51
CA THR A 294 9.04 17.30 -17.44
C THR A 294 7.99 16.20 -17.31
N PRO A 295 6.68 16.53 -17.14
CA PRO A 295 5.62 15.53 -17.21
C PRO A 295 5.76 14.69 -18.47
N PRO A 296 5.41 13.39 -18.45
CA PRO A 296 5.47 12.57 -19.64
C PRO A 296 4.65 13.25 -20.72
N LEU A 297 5.26 13.49 -21.88
CA LEU A 297 4.49 13.69 -23.10
C LEU A 297 3.64 12.43 -23.22
N ALA A 298 2.32 12.58 -23.16
CA ALA A 298 1.41 11.49 -23.47
C ALA A 298 1.95 10.84 -24.75
N PRO A 299 2.32 9.53 -24.75
CA PRO A 299 2.68 8.86 -25.99
C PRO A 299 1.61 9.26 -26.99
N ARG A 300 1.93 9.50 -28.26
CA ARG A 300 0.96 10.00 -29.27
C ARG A 300 -0.33 9.23 -29.14
N ALA A 301 -1.11 9.64 -28.13
CA ALA A 301 -2.30 8.96 -27.71
C ALA A 301 -3.29 9.15 -28.86
N ASP A 302 -3.91 8.07 -29.31
CA ASP A 302 -5.03 8.17 -30.25
C ASP A 302 -6.07 9.11 -29.64
N GLN A 303 -6.08 10.34 -30.12
CA GLN A 303 -6.97 11.39 -29.63
C GLN A 303 -8.45 11.00 -29.81
N ALA A 304 -8.75 10.13 -30.77
CA ALA A 304 -10.09 9.59 -30.96
C ALA A 304 -10.43 8.59 -29.84
N ALA A 305 -9.48 7.71 -29.46
CA ALA A 305 -9.67 6.79 -28.34
C ALA A 305 -9.89 7.54 -27.01
N LEU A 306 -9.10 8.57 -26.73
CA LEU A 306 -9.29 9.41 -25.53
C LEU A 306 -10.61 10.15 -25.52
N ARG A 307 -11.05 10.73 -26.67
CA ARG A 307 -12.37 11.38 -26.78
C ARG A 307 -13.50 10.39 -26.51
N ASN A 308 -13.45 9.20 -27.11
CA ASN A 308 -14.48 8.18 -26.91
C ASN A 308 -14.54 7.68 -25.46
N ALA A 309 -13.36 7.48 -24.82
CA ALA A 309 -13.28 7.16 -23.40
C ALA A 309 -13.88 8.26 -22.53
N HIS A 310 -13.59 9.53 -22.83
CA HIS A 310 -14.13 10.67 -22.10
C HIS A 310 -15.67 10.79 -22.24
N ILE A 311 -16.24 10.52 -23.42
CA ILE A 311 -17.70 10.49 -23.62
C ILE A 311 -18.33 9.45 -22.67
N LEU A 312 -17.80 8.21 -22.65
CA LEU A 312 -18.30 7.18 -21.75
C LEU A 312 -18.15 7.60 -20.27
N MET A 313 -17.03 8.16 -19.89
CA MET A 313 -16.80 8.62 -18.49
C MET A 313 -17.85 9.67 -18.07
N LYS A 314 -18.19 10.63 -18.92
CA LYS A 314 -19.23 11.64 -18.64
C LYS A 314 -20.60 11.03 -18.37
N GLU A 315 -20.91 9.89 -18.98
CA GLU A 315 -22.19 9.21 -18.77
C GLU A 315 -22.24 8.45 -17.46
N ILE A 316 -21.09 7.92 -17.00
CA ILE A 316 -21.07 6.91 -15.93
C ILE A 316 -20.49 7.39 -14.59
N ILE A 317 -19.82 8.53 -14.54
CA ILE A 317 -19.29 9.13 -13.30
C ILE A 317 -19.72 10.57 -13.13
N ALA A 318 -19.92 10.99 -11.87
CA ALA A 318 -20.34 12.34 -11.52
C ALA A 318 -19.21 13.38 -11.61
N GLN A 319 -17.95 12.95 -11.40
CA GLN A 319 -16.79 13.84 -11.48
C GLN A 319 -16.42 14.17 -12.93
N GLY A 320 -15.99 15.42 -13.18
CA GLY A 320 -15.52 15.88 -14.48
C GLY A 320 -14.12 15.38 -14.89
N LEU A 321 -13.76 14.13 -14.56
CA LEU A 321 -12.47 13.53 -14.90
C LEU A 321 -12.32 13.36 -16.41
N ARG A 322 -11.07 13.55 -16.89
CA ARG A 322 -10.71 13.34 -18.30
C ARG A 322 -9.53 12.37 -18.38
N PRO A 323 -9.55 11.44 -19.33
CA PRO A 323 -8.37 10.61 -19.57
C PRO A 323 -7.30 11.42 -20.30
N ASP A 324 -6.05 11.28 -19.87
CA ASP A 324 -4.91 12.07 -20.35
C ASP A 324 -3.97 11.24 -21.23
N ALA A 325 -3.94 9.91 -21.02
CA ALA A 325 -3.01 9.02 -21.70
C ALA A 325 -3.61 7.62 -21.94
N LEU A 326 -2.87 6.80 -22.67
CA LEU A 326 -3.14 5.37 -22.85
C LEU A 326 -2.02 4.55 -22.24
N LEU A 327 -2.38 3.55 -21.43
CA LEU A 327 -1.50 2.46 -21.03
C LEU A 327 -1.99 1.18 -21.72
N GLY A 328 -1.31 0.78 -22.81
CA GLY A 328 -1.81 -0.27 -23.69
C GLY A 328 -3.18 0.11 -24.28
N THR A 329 -4.20 -0.68 -23.99
CA THR A 329 -5.60 -0.44 -24.44
C THR A 329 -6.47 0.28 -23.40
N THR A 330 -5.89 0.74 -22.32
CA THR A 330 -6.61 1.39 -21.20
C THR A 330 -6.37 2.90 -21.23
N ALA A 331 -7.43 3.69 -21.32
CA ALA A 331 -7.40 5.12 -21.11
C ALA A 331 -7.27 5.39 -19.59
N VAL A 332 -6.31 6.24 -19.22
CA VAL A 332 -5.96 6.54 -17.83
C VAL A 332 -6.06 8.03 -17.55
N VAL A 333 -6.39 8.37 -16.30
CA VAL A 333 -6.23 9.71 -15.73
C VAL A 333 -4.89 9.73 -15.02
N LEU A 334 -3.98 10.59 -15.46
CA LEU A 334 -2.65 10.71 -14.87
C LEU A 334 -2.73 11.25 -13.44
N PRO A 335 -1.84 10.79 -12.55
CA PRO A 335 -1.74 11.36 -11.20
C PRO A 335 -1.22 12.80 -11.27
N PRO A 336 -1.57 13.65 -10.30
CA PRO A 336 -0.90 14.94 -10.14
C PRO A 336 0.62 14.74 -10.04
N ALA A 337 1.42 15.71 -10.47
CA ALA A 337 2.88 15.63 -10.43
C ALA A 337 3.50 14.36 -11.07
N CYS A 338 2.84 13.82 -12.10
CA CYS A 338 3.29 12.61 -12.80
C CYS A 338 4.75 12.73 -13.27
N LEU A 339 5.49 11.63 -13.16
CA LEU A 339 6.89 11.51 -13.56
C LEU A 339 7.00 10.99 -15.01
N PRO A 340 8.17 11.22 -15.69
CA PRO A 340 8.46 10.55 -16.95
C PRO A 340 8.31 9.03 -16.82
N VAL A 341 7.76 8.41 -17.86
CA VAL A 341 7.47 6.96 -17.87
C VAL A 341 8.46 6.15 -18.72
N ASP A 342 9.36 6.83 -19.43
CA ASP A 342 10.32 6.19 -20.30
C ASP A 342 11.27 5.29 -19.50
N GLY A 343 11.44 4.07 -19.98
CA GLY A 343 12.25 3.06 -19.30
C GLY A 343 11.59 2.38 -18.07
N LEU A 344 10.39 2.79 -17.68
CA LEU A 344 9.68 2.18 -16.56
C LEU A 344 8.88 0.94 -16.99
N VAL A 345 8.92 -0.12 -16.18
CA VAL A 345 8.03 -1.28 -16.30
C VAL A 345 6.79 -1.01 -15.44
N LEU A 346 5.76 -0.47 -16.07
CA LEU A 346 4.53 -0.02 -15.40
C LEU A 346 3.47 -1.13 -15.37
N LEU A 347 2.91 -1.37 -14.19
CA LEU A 347 1.68 -2.13 -13.99
C LEU A 347 0.46 -1.19 -13.89
N ARG A 348 0.67 0.01 -13.32
CA ARG A 348 -0.37 1.02 -13.17
C ARG A 348 0.18 2.42 -13.39
N LEU A 349 -0.61 3.24 -14.08
CA LEU A 349 -0.32 4.66 -14.32
C LEU A 349 -1.55 5.49 -13.92
N GLY A 350 -1.60 5.95 -12.68
CA GLY A 350 -2.74 6.67 -12.15
C GLY A 350 -4.05 5.87 -12.16
N LEU A 351 -5.16 6.51 -12.45
CA LEU A 351 -6.48 5.89 -12.48
C LEU A 351 -6.76 5.25 -13.84
N HIS A 352 -6.87 3.92 -13.87
CA HIS A 352 -7.40 3.21 -15.02
C HIS A 352 -8.90 3.49 -15.16
N ALA A 353 -9.31 4.09 -16.26
CA ALA A 353 -10.66 4.62 -16.41
C ALA A 353 -11.54 3.82 -17.39
N VAL A 354 -11.06 3.63 -18.61
CA VAL A 354 -11.83 2.96 -19.66
C VAL A 354 -10.91 2.04 -20.47
N ARG A 355 -11.33 0.81 -20.65
CA ARG A 355 -10.56 -0.19 -21.42
C ARG A 355 -11.25 -0.48 -22.75
N GLN A 356 -10.49 -0.54 -23.83
CA GLN A 356 -10.96 -1.06 -25.12
C GLN A 356 -10.89 -2.59 -25.11
N VAL A 357 -12.03 -3.22 -25.39
CA VAL A 357 -12.16 -4.70 -25.50
C VAL A 357 -12.79 -5.00 -26.86
N GLY A 358 -11.96 -5.42 -27.81
CA GLY A 358 -12.37 -5.52 -29.22
C GLY A 358 -12.82 -4.16 -29.76
N ARG A 359 -14.08 -4.08 -30.24
CA ARG A 359 -14.68 -2.84 -30.73
C ARG A 359 -15.46 -2.06 -29.66
N SER A 360 -15.55 -2.56 -28.43
CA SER A 360 -16.34 -1.98 -27.37
C SER A 360 -15.47 -1.28 -26.34
N LEU A 361 -15.96 -0.17 -25.78
CA LEU A 361 -15.39 0.47 -24.59
C LEU A 361 -16.10 -0.05 -23.35
N ARG A 362 -15.33 -0.35 -22.30
CA ARG A 362 -15.84 -0.77 -21.01
C ARG A 362 -15.18 0.08 -19.90
N PRO A 363 -15.94 0.53 -18.89
CA PRO A 363 -15.32 1.16 -17.74
C PRO A 363 -14.41 0.17 -17.04
N ASP A 364 -13.24 0.64 -16.62
CA ASP A 364 -12.32 -0.15 -15.81
C ASP A 364 -12.86 -0.29 -14.39
N HIS A 365 -12.57 -1.41 -13.74
CA HIS A 365 -13.03 -1.67 -12.38
C HIS A 365 -12.54 -0.59 -11.39
N ALA A 366 -11.30 -0.13 -11.56
CA ALA A 366 -10.71 0.93 -10.76
C ALA A 366 -11.54 2.22 -10.76
N LEU A 367 -12.19 2.55 -11.88
CA LEU A 367 -13.01 3.75 -11.98
C LEU A 367 -14.23 3.69 -11.05
N ALA A 368 -14.86 2.52 -10.87
CA ALA A 368 -15.97 2.37 -9.93
C ALA A 368 -15.55 2.60 -8.47
N LEU A 369 -14.34 2.17 -8.11
CA LEU A 369 -13.85 2.24 -6.74
C LEU A 369 -13.25 3.60 -6.37
N SER A 370 -12.75 4.35 -7.36
CA SER A 370 -12.09 5.65 -7.17
C SER A 370 -13.03 6.83 -7.36
N ALA A 371 -13.95 6.75 -8.31
CA ALA A 371 -14.89 7.82 -8.66
C ALA A 371 -16.28 7.55 -8.05
N THR A 372 -17.19 8.50 -8.21
CA THR A 372 -18.59 8.34 -7.84
C THR A 372 -19.40 7.95 -9.09
N PRO A 373 -19.84 6.69 -9.22
CA PRO A 373 -20.70 6.29 -10.32
C PRO A 373 -22.01 7.11 -10.36
N THR A 374 -22.44 7.53 -11.54
CA THR A 374 -23.66 8.31 -11.74
C THR A 374 -24.90 7.52 -11.32
N ILE A 375 -24.92 6.22 -11.62
CA ILE A 375 -26.00 5.31 -11.22
C ILE A 375 -25.44 4.32 -10.22
N GLN A 376 -25.91 4.40 -8.98
CA GLN A 376 -25.64 3.46 -7.91
C GLN A 376 -26.94 2.82 -7.45
N ILE A 377 -26.89 1.54 -7.12
CA ILE A 377 -27.98 0.84 -6.45
C ILE A 377 -27.50 0.33 -5.09
N PRO A 378 -28.17 0.66 -3.98
CA PRO A 378 -27.87 0.09 -2.69
C PRO A 378 -28.19 -1.41 -2.71
N VAL A 379 -27.29 -2.20 -2.12
CA VAL A 379 -27.46 -3.65 -1.97
C VAL A 379 -27.26 -4.04 -0.52
N ASN A 380 -27.89 -5.13 -0.09
CA ASN A 380 -27.63 -5.72 1.20
C ASN A 380 -26.36 -6.60 1.16
N GLU A 381 -25.93 -7.11 2.31
CA GLU A 381 -24.69 -7.89 2.42
C GLU A 381 -24.74 -9.20 1.60
N ALA A 382 -25.88 -9.88 1.55
CA ALA A 382 -26.03 -11.12 0.78
C ALA A 382 -25.89 -10.86 -0.73
N GLU A 383 -26.53 -9.81 -1.22
CA GLU A 383 -26.43 -9.37 -2.62
C GLU A 383 -25.00 -8.90 -2.95
N ALA A 384 -24.34 -8.20 -2.02
CA ALA A 384 -22.95 -7.78 -2.20
C ALA A 384 -22.02 -9.00 -2.32
N ARG A 385 -22.18 -10.00 -1.47
CA ARG A 385 -21.43 -11.26 -1.54
C ARG A 385 -21.69 -12.00 -2.85
N ALA A 386 -22.95 -12.10 -3.29
CA ALA A 386 -23.30 -12.70 -4.57
C ALA A 386 -22.63 -11.96 -5.74
N PHE A 387 -22.73 -10.63 -5.75
CA PHE A 387 -22.10 -9.83 -6.80
C PHE A 387 -20.57 -9.98 -6.82
N LEU A 388 -19.91 -9.98 -5.68
CA LEU A 388 -18.44 -10.16 -5.60
C LEU A 388 -17.99 -11.58 -6.02
N ARG A 389 -18.86 -12.59 -5.95
CA ARG A 389 -18.62 -13.92 -6.55
C ARG A 389 -18.77 -13.94 -8.07
N GLY A 390 -19.32 -12.87 -8.67
CA GLY A 390 -19.54 -12.77 -10.11
C GLY A 390 -20.97 -13.08 -10.54
N GLU A 391 -21.91 -13.22 -9.58
CA GLU A 391 -23.32 -13.46 -9.87
C GLU A 391 -24.02 -12.20 -10.39
N THR A 392 -25.14 -12.38 -11.05
CA THR A 392 -26.03 -11.29 -11.50
C THR A 392 -26.99 -10.90 -10.39
N LEU A 393 -27.48 -9.65 -10.40
CA LEU A 393 -28.50 -9.20 -9.45
C LEU A 393 -29.78 -8.81 -10.19
N PRO A 394 -30.97 -9.04 -9.60
CA PRO A 394 -32.21 -8.50 -10.12
C PRO A 394 -32.24 -6.97 -9.92
N VAL A 395 -32.73 -6.24 -10.93
CA VAL A 395 -32.89 -4.78 -10.89
C VAL A 395 -34.19 -4.35 -11.56
N PRO A 396 -34.70 -3.15 -11.29
CA PRO A 396 -35.91 -2.66 -11.97
C PRO A 396 -35.79 -2.72 -13.50
N LEU A 397 -36.87 -3.09 -14.19
CA LEU A 397 -36.92 -3.15 -15.64
C LEU A 397 -36.61 -1.82 -16.33
N SER A 398 -36.83 -0.69 -15.65
CA SER A 398 -36.50 0.66 -16.14
C SER A 398 -35.01 0.99 -16.11
N LEU A 399 -34.21 0.26 -15.31
CA LEU A 399 -32.78 0.50 -15.17
C LEU A 399 -32.03 -0.02 -16.40
N ARG A 400 -31.19 0.82 -16.98
CA ARG A 400 -30.37 0.52 -18.17
C ARG A 400 -28.96 1.06 -18.02
N GLY A 401 -28.01 0.40 -18.67
CA GLY A 401 -26.64 0.89 -18.79
C GLY A 401 -25.70 0.52 -17.63
N TRP A 402 -24.57 1.20 -17.57
CA TRP A 402 -23.56 0.96 -16.54
C TRP A 402 -24.05 1.44 -15.18
N THR A 403 -23.99 0.55 -14.22
CA THR A 403 -24.53 0.75 -12.86
C THR A 403 -23.58 0.11 -11.86
N ALA A 404 -23.35 0.75 -10.72
CA ALA A 404 -22.54 0.21 -9.64
C ALA A 404 -23.42 -0.20 -8.45
N PRO A 405 -23.49 -1.47 -8.07
CA PRO A 405 -24.01 -1.85 -6.77
C PRO A 405 -23.11 -1.32 -5.66
N SER A 406 -23.70 -0.82 -4.58
CA SER A 406 -22.96 -0.23 -3.47
C SER A 406 -23.47 -0.74 -2.12
N LEU A 407 -22.53 -1.06 -1.23
CA LEU A 407 -22.80 -1.41 0.16
C LEU A 407 -22.26 -0.28 1.04
N SER A 408 -23.10 0.28 1.92
CA SER A 408 -22.75 1.44 2.76
C SER A 408 -22.11 2.59 1.97
N GLY A 409 -22.56 2.83 0.72
CA GLY A 409 -22.04 3.87 -0.15
C GLY A 409 -20.68 3.58 -0.82
N PHE A 410 -20.09 2.40 -0.61
CA PHE A 410 -18.89 1.95 -1.32
C PHE A 410 -19.30 1.10 -2.52
N ALA A 411 -18.87 1.50 -3.71
CA ALA A 411 -19.13 0.73 -4.93
C ALA A 411 -18.39 -0.61 -4.91
N LEU A 412 -19.03 -1.66 -5.39
CA LEU A 412 -18.48 -3.02 -5.47
C LEU A 412 -17.86 -3.32 -6.85
N GLY A 413 -17.96 -2.38 -7.78
CA GLY A 413 -17.54 -2.54 -9.17
C GLY A 413 -18.65 -2.20 -10.15
N TRP A 414 -18.45 -2.51 -11.43
CA TRP A 414 -19.43 -2.25 -12.48
C TRP A 414 -20.31 -3.45 -12.77
N GLY A 415 -21.60 -3.20 -12.95
CA GLY A 415 -22.52 -4.06 -13.64
C GLY A 415 -23.15 -3.34 -14.83
N LYS A 416 -23.76 -4.06 -15.75
CA LYS A 416 -24.56 -3.49 -16.86
C LYS A 416 -26.01 -3.95 -16.75
N ALA A 417 -26.91 -3.03 -16.49
CA ALA A 417 -28.33 -3.29 -16.38
C ALA A 417 -28.96 -3.48 -17.75
N VAL A 418 -29.60 -4.64 -17.97
CA VAL A 418 -30.28 -5.00 -19.20
C VAL A 418 -31.47 -5.90 -18.82
N ASP A 419 -32.66 -5.53 -19.23
CA ASP A 419 -33.92 -6.31 -19.11
C ASP A 419 -34.16 -6.88 -17.70
N GLY A 420 -34.00 -6.04 -16.68
CA GLY A 420 -34.27 -6.40 -15.29
C GLY A 420 -33.13 -7.17 -14.59
N VAL A 421 -32.00 -7.32 -15.27
CA VAL A 421 -30.81 -8.03 -14.72
C VAL A 421 -29.59 -7.12 -14.76
N LEU A 422 -28.88 -6.99 -13.64
CA LEU A 422 -27.57 -6.41 -13.57
C LEU A 422 -26.51 -7.46 -13.91
N LYS A 423 -25.99 -7.46 -15.13
CA LYS A 423 -24.93 -8.35 -15.57
C LYS A 423 -23.61 -7.95 -14.91
N ASN A 424 -22.92 -8.88 -14.26
CA ASN A 424 -21.69 -8.65 -13.53
C ASN A 424 -20.51 -8.36 -14.47
N HIS A 425 -19.74 -7.31 -14.17
CA HIS A 425 -18.54 -6.91 -14.90
C HIS A 425 -17.29 -6.84 -13.99
N VAL A 426 -17.36 -7.38 -12.77
CA VAL A 426 -16.16 -7.53 -11.92
C VAL A 426 -15.18 -8.49 -12.61
N PRO A 427 -13.91 -8.11 -12.78
CA PRO A 427 -12.89 -8.95 -13.40
C PRO A 427 -12.79 -10.31 -12.71
N THR A 428 -12.68 -11.39 -13.49
CA THR A 428 -12.67 -12.77 -12.95
C THR A 428 -11.59 -12.98 -11.89
N GLY A 429 -10.41 -12.38 -12.08
CA GLY A 429 -9.30 -12.47 -11.14
C GLY A 429 -9.49 -11.71 -9.82
N LEU A 430 -10.53 -10.86 -9.73
CA LEU A 430 -10.88 -10.13 -8.50
C LEU A 430 -12.11 -10.70 -7.78
N ARG A 431 -12.74 -11.74 -8.35
CA ARG A 431 -13.91 -12.38 -7.74
C ARG A 431 -13.50 -13.20 -6.53
N VAL A 432 -14.31 -13.09 -5.49
CA VAL A 432 -14.12 -13.89 -4.27
C VAL A 432 -14.53 -15.34 -4.57
N ALA A 433 -13.64 -16.30 -4.29
CA ALA A 433 -13.97 -17.70 -4.43
C ALA A 433 -15.13 -18.07 -3.48
N THR A 434 -16.03 -18.92 -3.93
CA THR A 434 -17.01 -19.57 -3.03
C THR A 434 -16.24 -20.37 -2.00
N GLN A 435 -16.22 -19.93 -0.74
CA GLN A 435 -15.83 -20.85 0.32
C GLN A 435 -16.92 -21.94 0.39
N PRO A 436 -16.57 -23.24 0.44
CA PRO A 436 -17.54 -24.24 0.82
C PRO A 436 -18.12 -23.82 2.17
N VAL A 437 -19.43 -23.79 2.26
CA VAL A 437 -20.15 -23.67 3.54
C VAL A 437 -19.86 -24.99 4.26
N GLU A 438 -18.94 -24.96 5.25
CA GLU A 438 -18.82 -26.04 6.24
C GLU A 438 -19.88 -25.86 7.32
#